data_26694118af745d3d78a3de052dc45b50
#
_entry.id   26694118af745d3d78a3de052dc45b50
#
_cell.length_a   1.000
_cell.length_b   1.000
_cell.length_c   1.000
_cell.angle_alpha   90.00
_cell.angle_beta   90.00
_cell.angle_gamma   90.00
#
_symmetry.space_group_name_H-M   'P 1'
#
loop_
_entity.id
_entity.type
_entity.pdbx_description
1 polymer ?
#
loop_
_entity_poly.entity_id
_entity_poly.type
_entity_poly.pdbx_seq_one_letter_code
_entity_poly.pdbx_strand_id
1 'polypeptide(L)'
;MSLPYIIVPVFNGSSPLNNFLTRIDDSWLDQLVFIDDGSSDDTIEKLKELDVRYLQHDKNLGKGAAIQTAMDWILQKGGDSAVTMDIDLQHPPELLDNFSQMPEKTILLGYRNNRRNMPLTRQFSNFITSLLVSIRSNSVIKDSQCGYRSFQTYIFSDIDCFEQGFQFESEFLIKASIAGWKVQHVPIPTIYNNQPSAMRNVRDTVKFIKMWLKSFFWT
;
A
#
# COMPACT_ATOMS: atom_id res chain seq x y z
N MET A 1 -17.79 -12.76 7.93
CA MET A 1 -16.41 -12.26 8.04
C MET A 1 -16.48 -10.81 8.46
N SER A 2 -15.61 -10.36 9.36
CA SER A 2 -15.46 -8.95 9.70
C SER A 2 -14.95 -8.17 8.48
N LEU A 3 -15.26 -6.87 8.38
CA LEU A 3 -14.66 -6.02 7.37
C LEU A 3 -13.14 -5.91 7.63
N PRO A 4 -12.31 -5.86 6.58
CA PRO A 4 -10.87 -5.64 6.74
C PRO A 4 -10.57 -4.25 7.30
N TYR A 5 -9.50 -4.13 8.09
CA TYR A 5 -8.95 -2.83 8.47
C TYR A 5 -8.38 -2.11 7.26
N ILE A 6 -8.53 -0.79 7.20
CA ILE A 6 -8.01 0.04 6.11
C ILE A 6 -6.78 0.80 6.62
N ILE A 7 -5.61 0.44 6.12
CA ILE A 7 -4.33 1.05 6.45
C ILE A 7 -4.07 2.22 5.51
N VAL A 8 -3.97 3.43 6.05
CA VAL A 8 -3.73 4.65 5.29
C VAL A 8 -2.44 5.32 5.80
N PRO A 9 -1.28 5.01 5.20
CA PRO A 9 -0.04 5.73 5.52
C PRO A 9 -0.13 7.19 5.08
N VAL A 10 0.25 8.11 5.97
CA VAL A 10 0.19 9.55 5.74
C VAL A 10 1.53 10.20 6.08
N PHE A 11 2.02 11.08 5.21
CA PHE A 11 3.16 11.95 5.47
C PHE A 11 2.92 13.29 4.80
N ASN A 12 2.77 14.36 5.58
CA ASN A 12 2.38 15.69 5.12
C ASN A 12 1.11 15.65 4.24
N GLY A 13 0.07 15.03 4.77
CA GLY A 13 -1.17 14.70 4.07
C GLY A 13 -2.38 15.53 4.49
N SER A 14 -2.18 16.67 5.15
CA SER A 14 -3.27 17.50 5.66
C SER A 14 -4.24 17.98 4.58
N SER A 15 -3.71 18.24 3.37
CA SER A 15 -4.52 18.75 2.26
C SER A 15 -5.57 17.75 1.73
N PRO A 16 -5.25 16.47 1.42
CA PRO A 16 -6.22 15.51 0.90
C PRO A 16 -7.14 14.91 1.97
N LEU A 17 -6.85 15.05 3.26
CA LEU A 17 -7.49 14.30 4.33
C LEU A 17 -9.01 14.46 4.38
N ASN A 18 -9.53 15.70 4.37
CA ASN A 18 -10.97 15.94 4.40
C ASN A 18 -11.66 15.35 3.15
N ASN A 19 -11.08 15.57 1.98
CA ASN A 19 -11.64 15.04 0.74
C ASN A 19 -11.59 13.52 0.70
N PHE A 20 -10.57 12.90 1.29
CA PHE A 20 -10.48 11.45 1.42
C PHE A 20 -11.63 10.92 2.30
N LEU A 21 -11.86 11.50 3.47
CA LEU A 21 -12.90 11.05 4.40
C LEU A 21 -14.31 11.24 3.84
N THR A 22 -14.58 12.32 3.11
CA THR A 22 -15.89 12.54 2.48
C THR A 22 -16.24 11.53 1.37
N ARG A 23 -15.26 10.76 0.88
CA ARG A 23 -15.44 9.73 -0.14
C ARG A 23 -15.46 8.30 0.43
N ILE A 24 -15.16 8.15 1.71
CA ILE A 24 -15.31 6.87 2.42
C ILE A 24 -16.78 6.69 2.79
N ASP A 25 -17.35 5.53 2.48
CA ASP A 25 -18.69 5.16 2.96
C ASP A 25 -18.66 4.96 4.48
N ASP A 26 -19.73 5.42 5.16
CA ASP A 26 -19.85 5.38 6.62
C ASP A 26 -19.60 3.98 7.21
N SER A 27 -19.95 2.92 6.48
CA SER A 27 -19.74 1.53 6.92
C SER A 27 -18.25 1.16 7.08
N TRP A 28 -17.34 1.93 6.47
CA TRP A 28 -15.89 1.70 6.52
C TRP A 28 -15.15 2.58 7.53
N LEU A 29 -15.80 3.61 8.10
CA LEU A 29 -15.12 4.58 8.97
C LEU A 29 -14.46 3.92 10.18
N ASP A 30 -15.15 2.97 10.81
CA ASP A 30 -14.62 2.23 11.97
C ASP A 30 -13.43 1.32 11.63
N GLN A 31 -13.20 1.05 10.36
CA GLN A 31 -12.08 0.21 9.91
C GLN A 31 -10.83 1.02 9.57
N LEU A 32 -10.94 2.35 9.47
CA LEU A 32 -9.80 3.21 9.13
C LEU A 32 -8.75 3.23 10.24
N VAL A 33 -7.49 3.10 9.82
CA VAL A 33 -6.31 3.30 10.66
C VAL A 33 -5.32 4.16 9.89
N PHE A 34 -5.20 5.42 10.26
CA PHE A 34 -4.20 6.31 9.71
C PHE A 34 -2.86 6.09 10.41
N ILE A 35 -1.77 6.12 9.67
CA ILE A 35 -0.42 6.08 10.24
C ILE A 35 0.31 7.33 9.79
N ASP A 36 0.41 8.30 10.70
CA ASP A 36 1.21 9.48 10.48
C ASP A 36 2.70 9.13 10.58
N ASP A 37 3.40 9.19 9.46
CA ASP A 37 4.82 8.86 9.37
C ASP A 37 5.70 10.08 9.68
N GLY A 38 5.42 10.76 10.81
CA GLY A 38 6.19 11.90 11.29
C GLY A 38 6.00 13.16 10.44
N SER A 39 4.75 13.53 10.18
CA SER A 39 4.41 14.75 9.43
C SER A 39 4.90 16.00 10.15
N SER A 40 5.23 17.02 9.36
CA SER A 40 5.66 18.34 9.83
C SER A 40 4.64 19.46 9.51
N ASP A 41 3.55 19.11 8.84
CA ASP A 41 2.40 19.98 8.58
C ASP A 41 1.29 19.74 9.62
N ASP A 42 0.11 20.32 9.42
CA ASP A 42 -1.05 20.20 10.30
C ASP A 42 -1.83 18.86 10.17
N THR A 43 -1.17 17.80 9.67
CA THR A 43 -1.80 16.46 9.50
C THR A 43 -2.33 15.91 10.83
N ILE A 44 -1.50 15.95 11.88
CA ILE A 44 -1.87 15.39 13.20
C ILE A 44 -3.01 16.17 13.83
N GLU A 45 -2.97 17.51 13.77
CA GLU A 45 -4.02 18.36 14.28
C GLU A 45 -5.36 18.00 13.64
N LYS A 46 -5.37 17.83 12.31
CA LYS A 46 -6.58 17.45 11.57
C LYS A 46 -7.06 16.04 11.89
N LEU A 47 -6.17 15.05 12.05
CA LEU A 47 -6.57 13.72 12.46
C LEU A 47 -7.26 13.71 13.83
N LYS A 48 -6.78 14.55 14.78
CA LYS A 48 -7.40 14.74 16.09
C LYS A 48 -8.78 15.43 16.00
N GLU A 49 -8.87 16.51 15.20
CA GLU A 49 -10.12 17.25 15.00
C GLU A 49 -11.22 16.40 14.37
N LEU A 50 -10.84 15.47 13.48
CA LEU A 50 -11.75 14.58 12.78
C LEU A 50 -12.12 13.34 13.59
N ASP A 51 -11.56 13.18 14.79
CA ASP A 51 -11.80 12.06 15.71
C ASP A 51 -11.63 10.67 15.05
N VAL A 52 -10.65 10.57 14.14
CA VAL A 52 -10.33 9.32 13.45
C VAL A 52 -9.18 8.57 14.14
N ARG A 53 -9.18 7.26 14.01
CA ARG A 53 -8.10 6.42 14.59
C ARG A 53 -6.79 6.66 13.87
N TYR A 54 -5.72 6.96 14.61
CA TYR A 54 -4.38 7.09 14.04
C TYR A 54 -3.29 6.54 14.97
N LEU A 55 -2.17 6.17 14.35
CA LEU A 55 -0.90 5.88 14.99
C LEU A 55 0.10 6.93 14.49
N GLN A 56 1.13 7.24 15.28
CA GLN A 56 2.09 8.29 14.95
C GLN A 56 3.53 7.83 15.17
N HIS A 57 4.40 8.14 14.20
CA HIS A 57 5.85 8.03 14.34
C HIS A 57 6.45 9.37 14.75
N ASP A 58 7.50 9.36 15.55
CA ASP A 58 8.23 10.57 15.95
C ASP A 58 8.98 11.25 14.78
N LYS A 59 9.25 10.51 13.72
CA LYS A 59 9.94 10.95 12.50
C LYS A 59 9.55 10.08 11.31
N ASN A 60 9.82 10.58 10.10
CA ASN A 60 9.60 9.81 8.89
C ASN A 60 10.49 8.56 8.85
N LEU A 61 9.87 7.39 8.92
CA LEU A 61 10.49 6.07 8.81
C LEU A 61 10.27 5.43 7.44
N GLY A 62 9.27 5.91 6.69
CA GLY A 62 8.90 5.46 5.35
C GLY A 62 7.63 4.61 5.31
N LYS A 63 7.01 4.56 4.13
CA LYS A 63 5.71 3.90 3.91
C LYS A 63 5.67 2.44 4.38
N GLY A 64 6.75 1.68 4.14
CA GLY A 64 6.83 0.29 4.59
C GLY A 64 6.78 0.17 6.10
N ALA A 65 7.51 1.04 6.83
CA ALA A 65 7.48 1.09 8.29
C ALA A 65 6.08 1.44 8.82
N ALA A 66 5.40 2.40 8.18
CA ALA A 66 4.04 2.77 8.54
C ALA A 66 3.06 1.60 8.39
N ILE A 67 3.17 0.83 7.29
CA ILE A 67 2.34 -0.36 7.08
C ILE A 67 2.65 -1.43 8.13
N GLN A 68 3.92 -1.67 8.47
CA GLN A 68 4.31 -2.63 9.50
C GLN A 68 3.76 -2.25 10.87
N THR A 69 3.86 -0.97 11.26
CA THR A 69 3.27 -0.45 12.51
C THR A 69 1.76 -0.66 12.56
N ALA A 70 1.05 -0.41 11.44
CA ALA A 70 -0.38 -0.69 11.36
C ALA A 70 -0.68 -2.18 11.51
N MET A 71 0.11 -3.05 10.87
CA MET A 71 -0.07 -4.50 10.95
C MET A 71 0.12 -5.04 12.36
N ASP A 72 1.16 -4.59 13.07
CA ASP A 72 1.40 -4.96 14.47
C ASP A 72 0.19 -4.59 15.35
N TRP A 73 -0.34 -3.39 15.15
CA TRP A 73 -1.53 -2.93 15.86
C TRP A 73 -2.78 -3.76 15.51
N ILE A 74 -3.02 -4.05 14.23
CA ILE A 74 -4.17 -4.84 13.76
C ILE A 74 -4.11 -6.27 14.33
N LEU A 75 -2.95 -6.91 14.32
CA LEU A 75 -2.74 -8.23 14.88
C LEU A 75 -3.02 -8.26 16.40
N GLN A 76 -2.58 -7.25 17.15
CA GLN A 76 -2.90 -7.09 18.56
C GLN A 76 -4.40 -6.94 18.84
N LYS A 77 -5.17 -6.38 17.89
CA LYS A 77 -6.63 -6.25 17.94
C LYS A 77 -7.37 -7.50 17.46
N GLY A 78 -6.65 -8.52 17.00
CA GLY A 78 -7.26 -9.75 16.46
C GLY A 78 -7.90 -9.55 15.08
N GLY A 79 -7.42 -8.56 14.30
CA GLY A 79 -7.92 -8.33 12.94
C GLY A 79 -7.45 -9.40 11.96
N ASP A 80 -8.38 -9.98 11.19
CA ASP A 80 -8.12 -11.11 10.28
C ASP A 80 -7.64 -10.68 8.90
N SER A 81 -7.92 -9.44 8.51
CA SER A 81 -7.63 -8.94 7.17
C SER A 81 -7.40 -7.44 7.13
N ALA A 82 -6.65 -6.99 6.14
CA ALA A 82 -6.33 -5.57 5.94
C ALA A 82 -6.36 -5.19 4.46
N VAL A 83 -6.68 -3.91 4.21
CA VAL A 83 -6.55 -3.23 2.92
C VAL A 83 -5.57 -2.08 3.10
N THR A 84 -4.56 -1.97 2.25
CA THR A 84 -3.72 -0.77 2.18
C THR A 84 -4.21 0.16 1.09
N MET A 85 -4.22 1.46 1.32
CA MET A 85 -4.51 2.46 0.29
C MET A 85 -3.81 3.80 0.60
N ASP A 86 -3.55 4.58 -0.45
CA ASP A 86 -2.91 5.88 -0.30
C ASP A 86 -3.97 6.99 -0.11
N ILE A 87 -3.63 8.02 0.66
CA ILE A 87 -4.52 9.16 0.96
C ILE A 87 -4.71 10.11 -0.24
N ASP A 88 -3.90 9.99 -1.30
CA ASP A 88 -3.85 10.92 -2.43
C ASP A 88 -5.02 10.77 -3.44
N LEU A 89 -5.98 9.90 -3.13
CA LEU A 89 -7.16 9.59 -3.94
C LEU A 89 -6.86 8.98 -5.33
N GLN A 90 -5.63 8.53 -5.57
CA GLN A 90 -5.32 7.70 -6.74
C GLN A 90 -5.90 6.28 -6.59
N HIS A 91 -6.22 5.89 -5.36
CA HIS A 91 -6.97 4.70 -4.98
C HIS A 91 -8.39 5.10 -4.57
N PRO A 92 -9.39 4.94 -5.47
CA PRO A 92 -10.76 5.36 -5.16
C PRO A 92 -11.34 4.60 -3.97
N PRO A 93 -11.74 5.27 -2.87
CA PRO A 93 -12.37 4.61 -1.73
C PRO A 93 -13.65 3.84 -2.08
N GLU A 94 -14.35 4.29 -3.11
CA GLU A 94 -15.59 3.65 -3.61
C GLU A 94 -15.39 2.23 -4.13
N LEU A 95 -14.13 1.79 -4.28
CA LEU A 95 -13.79 0.44 -4.70
C LEU A 95 -13.44 -0.50 -3.54
N LEU A 96 -13.55 -0.06 -2.28
CA LEU A 96 -13.23 -0.87 -1.10
C LEU A 96 -13.95 -2.22 -1.09
N ASP A 97 -15.21 -2.26 -1.52
CA ASP A 97 -15.97 -3.50 -1.59
C ASP A 97 -15.32 -4.55 -2.50
N ASN A 98 -14.64 -4.12 -3.56
CA ASN A 98 -13.91 -5.03 -4.46
C ASN A 98 -12.66 -5.65 -3.82
N PHE A 99 -12.22 -5.11 -2.68
CA PHE A 99 -11.07 -5.56 -1.91
C PHE A 99 -11.47 -6.21 -0.57
N SER A 100 -12.77 -6.27 -0.24
CA SER A 100 -13.26 -6.76 1.04
C SER A 100 -13.29 -8.29 1.14
N GLN A 101 -13.49 -8.97 0.01
CA GLN A 101 -13.64 -10.43 -0.03
C GLN A 101 -12.48 -11.05 -0.79
N MET A 102 -11.49 -11.54 -0.06
CA MET A 102 -10.35 -12.20 -0.65
C MET A 102 -10.40 -13.72 -0.42
N PRO A 103 -10.08 -14.53 -1.42
CA PRO A 103 -9.89 -15.97 -1.22
C PRO A 103 -8.74 -16.23 -0.24
N GLU A 104 -8.77 -17.41 0.38
CA GLU A 104 -7.71 -17.84 1.28
C GLU A 104 -6.34 -17.81 0.58
N LYS A 105 -5.33 -17.37 1.31
CA LYS A 105 -3.93 -17.26 0.84
C LYS A 105 -3.81 -16.50 -0.48
N THR A 106 -4.60 -15.41 -0.60
CA THR A 106 -4.65 -14.59 -1.82
C THR A 106 -4.49 -13.12 -1.47
N ILE A 107 -3.64 -12.43 -2.23
CA ILE A 107 -3.52 -10.97 -2.23
C ILE A 107 -4.38 -10.44 -3.38
N LEU A 108 -5.32 -9.54 -3.10
CA LEU A 108 -5.95 -8.74 -4.13
C LEU A 108 -5.07 -7.51 -4.39
N LEU A 109 -4.58 -7.38 -5.60
CA LEU A 109 -3.71 -6.28 -6.02
C LEU A 109 -4.43 -5.41 -7.04
N GLY A 110 -4.63 -4.15 -6.71
CA GLY A 110 -5.11 -3.15 -7.65
C GLY A 110 -4.15 -3.01 -8.84
N TYR A 111 -4.67 -2.83 -10.04
CA TYR A 111 -3.86 -2.47 -11.20
C TYR A 111 -4.55 -1.42 -12.05
N ARG A 112 -3.79 -0.43 -12.49
CA ARG A 112 -4.26 0.65 -13.36
C ARG A 112 -4.47 0.12 -14.77
N ASN A 113 -5.74 -0.04 -15.16
CA ASN A 113 -6.12 -0.66 -16.44
C ASN A 113 -5.97 0.28 -17.65
N ASN A 114 -6.06 1.60 -17.44
CA ASN A 114 -5.88 2.60 -18.49
C ASN A 114 -4.80 3.61 -18.07
N ARG A 115 -3.61 3.52 -18.68
CA ARG A 115 -2.45 4.37 -18.33
C ARG A 115 -2.30 5.60 -19.22
N ARG A 116 -3.29 5.93 -20.07
CA ARG A 116 -3.20 7.04 -21.05
C ARG A 116 -2.86 8.39 -20.41
N ASN A 117 -3.33 8.64 -19.19
CA ASN A 117 -3.10 9.90 -18.48
C ASN A 117 -1.81 9.87 -17.62
N MET A 118 -1.05 8.78 -17.63
CA MET A 118 0.20 8.66 -16.88
C MET A 118 1.38 9.11 -17.73
N PRO A 119 2.35 9.89 -17.21
CA PRO A 119 3.57 10.23 -17.93
C PRO A 119 4.33 9.00 -18.43
N LEU A 120 4.85 9.03 -19.66
CA LEU A 120 5.52 7.88 -20.29
C LEU A 120 6.68 7.33 -19.46
N THR A 121 7.44 8.20 -18.80
CA THR A 121 8.54 7.81 -17.90
C THR A 121 8.04 6.95 -16.73
N ARG A 122 6.88 7.27 -16.17
CA ARG A 122 6.26 6.48 -15.11
C ARG A 122 5.66 5.18 -15.63
N GLN A 123 5.04 5.19 -16.82
CA GLN A 123 4.56 3.97 -17.46
C GLN A 123 5.72 2.98 -17.66
N PHE A 124 6.86 3.48 -18.19
CA PHE A 124 8.05 2.66 -18.41
C PHE A 124 8.65 2.14 -17.10
N SER A 125 8.83 3.02 -16.09
CA SER A 125 9.35 2.62 -14.79
C SER A 125 8.46 1.56 -14.13
N ASN A 126 7.14 1.76 -14.13
CA ASN A 126 6.19 0.79 -13.59
C ASN A 126 6.22 -0.54 -14.36
N PHE A 127 6.31 -0.48 -15.69
CA PHE A 127 6.42 -1.69 -16.52
C PHE A 127 7.66 -2.51 -16.15
N ILE A 128 8.83 -1.86 -16.09
CA ILE A 128 10.10 -2.55 -15.75
C ILE A 128 10.05 -3.11 -14.32
N THR A 129 9.60 -2.34 -13.33
CA THR A 129 9.51 -2.83 -11.94
C THR A 129 8.53 -4.00 -11.84
N SER A 130 7.37 -3.92 -12.49
CA SER A 130 6.38 -5.01 -12.47
C SER A 130 6.91 -6.27 -13.18
N LEU A 131 7.65 -6.12 -14.29
CA LEU A 131 8.31 -7.23 -14.98
C LEU A 131 9.35 -7.91 -14.08
N LEU A 132 10.22 -7.13 -13.44
CA LEU A 132 11.26 -7.68 -12.55
C LEU A 132 10.65 -8.38 -11.33
N VAL A 133 9.59 -7.81 -10.75
CA VAL A 133 8.85 -8.46 -9.66
C VAL A 133 8.19 -9.75 -10.15
N SER A 134 7.58 -9.75 -11.34
CA SER A 134 6.95 -10.94 -11.94
C SER A 134 7.96 -12.06 -12.14
N ILE A 135 9.15 -11.76 -12.67
CA ILE A 135 10.22 -12.76 -12.87
C ILE A 135 10.62 -13.38 -11.54
N ARG A 136 10.83 -12.56 -10.50
CA ARG A 136 11.32 -13.06 -9.21
C ARG A 136 10.23 -13.79 -8.41
N SER A 137 8.99 -13.38 -8.51
CA SER A 137 7.84 -14.02 -7.85
C SER A 137 7.29 -15.24 -8.59
N ASN A 138 7.79 -15.52 -9.79
CA ASN A 138 7.24 -16.53 -10.70
C ASN A 138 5.70 -16.39 -10.88
N SER A 139 5.22 -15.17 -10.89
CA SER A 139 3.80 -14.82 -10.97
C SER A 139 3.61 -13.58 -11.83
N VAL A 140 2.51 -13.50 -12.56
CA VAL A 140 2.22 -12.29 -13.35
C VAL A 140 1.80 -11.17 -12.42
N ILE A 141 2.59 -10.08 -12.33
CA ILE A 141 2.29 -8.88 -11.56
C ILE A 141 2.07 -7.71 -12.52
N LYS A 142 0.80 -7.27 -12.64
CA LYS A 142 0.43 -6.22 -13.60
C LYS A 142 0.86 -4.82 -13.18
N ASP A 143 0.87 -4.52 -11.86
CA ASP A 143 1.20 -3.20 -11.32
C ASP A 143 1.80 -3.34 -9.91
N SER A 144 3.11 -3.56 -9.83
CA SER A 144 3.81 -3.77 -8.55
C SER A 144 3.90 -2.51 -7.69
N GLN A 145 3.65 -1.34 -8.27
CA GLN A 145 3.69 -0.04 -7.58
C GLN A 145 2.31 0.44 -7.13
N CYS A 146 1.26 -0.37 -7.31
CA CYS A 146 -0.06 -0.04 -6.79
C CYS A 146 -0.12 -0.35 -5.30
N GLY A 147 -0.38 0.66 -4.48
CA GLY A 147 -0.53 0.53 -3.03
C GLY A 147 -1.89 0.02 -2.59
N TYR A 148 -2.87 -0.10 -3.50
CA TYR A 148 -4.20 -0.63 -3.18
C TYR A 148 -4.16 -2.17 -3.16
N ARG A 149 -4.10 -2.74 -1.97
CA ARG A 149 -3.94 -4.19 -1.77
C ARG A 149 -4.80 -4.66 -0.61
N SER A 150 -5.34 -5.86 -0.71
CA SER A 150 -5.90 -6.52 0.45
C SER A 150 -5.33 -7.92 0.64
N PHE A 151 -5.25 -8.35 1.89
CA PHE A 151 -4.66 -9.63 2.30
C PHE A 151 -5.12 -10.01 3.70
N GLN A 152 -5.07 -11.32 4.01
CA GLN A 152 -5.24 -11.80 5.36
C GLN A 152 -4.01 -11.46 6.21
N THR A 153 -4.22 -11.06 7.46
CA THR A 153 -3.15 -10.57 8.36
C THR A 153 -2.12 -11.62 8.70
N TYR A 154 -2.48 -12.91 8.68
CA TYR A 154 -1.57 -14.01 8.96
C TYR A 154 -0.45 -14.16 7.90
N ILE A 155 -0.53 -13.43 6.78
CA ILE A 155 0.59 -13.35 5.82
C ILE A 155 1.90 -12.91 6.50
N PHE A 156 1.82 -12.09 7.55
CA PHE A 156 2.98 -11.64 8.31
C PHE A 156 3.56 -12.71 9.25
N SER A 157 2.89 -13.86 9.40
CA SER A 157 3.48 -15.08 9.97
C SER A 157 4.24 -15.90 8.94
N ASP A 158 3.89 -15.77 7.66
CA ASP A 158 4.52 -16.49 6.56
C ASP A 158 5.75 -15.75 6.00
N ILE A 159 5.79 -14.42 6.14
CA ILE A 159 6.83 -13.57 5.55
C ILE A 159 7.29 -12.46 6.50
N ASP A 160 8.60 -12.20 6.50
CA ASP A 160 9.22 -11.04 7.17
C ASP A 160 9.58 -9.98 6.12
N CYS A 161 9.05 -8.77 6.23
CA CYS A 161 9.43 -7.66 5.37
C CYS A 161 10.35 -6.69 6.11
N PHE A 162 11.45 -6.29 5.48
CA PHE A 162 12.50 -5.45 6.09
C PHE A 162 12.62 -4.06 5.45
N GLU A 163 12.11 -3.90 4.23
CA GLU A 163 12.18 -2.62 3.53
C GLU A 163 11.20 -1.61 4.14
N GLN A 164 11.71 -0.47 4.55
CA GLN A 164 10.89 0.58 5.20
C GLN A 164 10.28 1.59 4.21
N GLY A 165 10.88 1.74 3.01
CA GLY A 165 10.43 2.69 2.00
C GLY A 165 9.45 2.08 0.99
N PHE A 166 9.40 2.69 -0.20
CA PHE A 166 8.57 2.22 -1.32
C PHE A 166 8.92 0.82 -1.83
N GLN A 167 10.14 0.33 -1.55
CA GLN A 167 10.58 -1.02 -1.91
C GLN A 167 9.80 -2.10 -1.19
N PHE A 168 9.22 -1.78 -0.02
CA PHE A 168 8.36 -2.68 0.74
C PHE A 168 7.26 -3.31 -0.14
N GLU A 169 6.63 -2.53 -1.00
CA GLU A 169 5.56 -3.01 -1.86
C GLU A 169 5.99 -4.13 -2.80
N SER A 170 7.22 -4.05 -3.31
CA SER A 170 7.80 -5.07 -4.18
C SER A 170 8.34 -6.26 -3.38
N GLU A 171 8.99 -6.00 -2.25
CA GLU A 171 9.45 -7.04 -1.33
C GLU A 171 8.30 -7.92 -0.86
N PHE A 172 7.19 -7.29 -0.42
CA PHE A 172 5.99 -7.96 0.04
C PHE A 172 5.44 -8.94 -1.02
N LEU A 173 5.28 -8.48 -2.28
CA LEU A 173 4.77 -9.32 -3.36
C LEU A 173 5.70 -10.49 -3.68
N ILE A 174 7.01 -10.26 -3.71
CA ILE A 174 7.99 -11.32 -3.99
C ILE A 174 7.96 -12.37 -2.88
N LYS A 175 8.05 -11.96 -1.62
CA LYS A 175 8.08 -12.87 -0.48
C LYS A 175 6.78 -13.64 -0.31
N ALA A 176 5.64 -12.96 -0.46
CA ALA A 176 4.34 -13.61 -0.42
C ALA A 176 4.22 -14.68 -1.52
N SER A 177 4.65 -14.39 -2.74
CA SER A 177 4.62 -15.36 -3.83
C SER A 177 5.54 -16.56 -3.57
N ILE A 178 6.73 -16.34 -3.00
CA ILE A 178 7.65 -17.42 -2.60
C ILE A 178 6.99 -18.29 -1.51
N ALA A 179 6.29 -17.69 -0.55
CA ALA A 179 5.53 -18.38 0.50
C ALA A 179 4.23 -19.04 -0.02
N GLY A 180 3.99 -19.02 -1.34
CA GLY A 180 2.86 -19.68 -1.99
C GLY A 180 1.55 -18.90 -1.98
N TRP A 181 1.58 -17.59 -1.68
CA TRP A 181 0.42 -16.73 -1.82
C TRP A 181 0.13 -16.44 -3.29
N LYS A 182 -1.14 -16.45 -3.65
CA LYS A 182 -1.60 -16.09 -5.00
C LYS A 182 -1.81 -14.59 -5.09
N VAL A 183 -1.59 -14.02 -6.28
CA VAL A 183 -1.92 -12.62 -6.57
C VAL A 183 -3.07 -12.57 -7.57
N GLN A 184 -4.20 -12.01 -7.15
CA GLN A 184 -5.34 -11.75 -7.99
C GLN A 184 -5.43 -10.23 -8.27
N HIS A 185 -5.69 -9.87 -9.53
CA HIS A 185 -5.67 -8.47 -9.95
C HIS A 185 -7.08 -7.88 -10.01
N VAL A 186 -7.25 -6.73 -9.35
CA VAL A 186 -8.48 -5.95 -9.35
C VAL A 186 -8.27 -4.70 -10.21
N PRO A 187 -9.04 -4.47 -11.30
CA PRO A 187 -8.87 -3.28 -12.11
C PRO A 187 -9.32 -2.04 -11.34
N ILE A 188 -8.47 -1.00 -11.38
CA ILE A 188 -8.79 0.32 -10.84
C ILE A 188 -8.60 1.41 -11.91
N PRO A 189 -9.33 2.52 -11.84
CA PRO A 189 -9.11 3.64 -12.74
C PRO A 189 -7.73 4.27 -12.50
N THR A 190 -7.15 4.84 -13.55
CA THR A 190 -5.93 5.65 -13.42
C THR A 190 -6.33 7.08 -13.13
N ILE A 191 -6.24 7.47 -11.88
CA ILE A 191 -6.42 8.86 -11.43
C ILE A 191 -5.02 9.45 -11.30
N TYR A 192 -4.76 10.49 -12.07
CA TYR A 192 -3.48 11.19 -12.03
C TYR A 192 -3.72 12.64 -11.61
N ASN A 193 -3.39 12.93 -10.37
CA ASN A 193 -3.36 14.28 -9.85
C ASN A 193 -1.97 14.86 -10.15
N ASN A 194 -1.86 16.10 -10.62
CA ASN A 194 -0.60 16.78 -10.90
C ASN A 194 0.28 17.02 -9.66
N GLN A 195 0.11 16.25 -8.61
CA GLN A 195 0.93 16.34 -7.42
C GLN A 195 2.33 15.78 -7.66
N PRO A 196 3.37 16.43 -7.09
CA PRO A 196 4.73 15.92 -7.19
C PRO A 196 4.82 14.54 -6.54
N SER A 197 5.54 13.62 -7.18
CA SER A 197 5.73 12.27 -6.64
C SER A 197 6.53 12.32 -5.34
N ALA A 198 6.07 11.62 -4.32
CA ALA A 198 6.84 11.36 -3.11
C ALA A 198 8.10 10.50 -3.36
N MET A 199 8.14 9.74 -4.47
CA MET A 199 9.32 8.96 -4.87
C MET A 199 10.44 9.86 -5.42
N ARG A 200 11.63 9.72 -4.83
CA ARG A 200 12.88 10.32 -5.34
C ARG A 200 13.49 9.39 -6.38
N ASN A 201 13.18 9.63 -7.68
CA ASN A 201 13.40 8.71 -8.79
C ASN A 201 14.72 7.92 -8.79
N VAL A 202 15.88 8.56 -8.61
CA VAL A 202 17.17 7.86 -8.67
C VAL A 202 17.45 7.04 -7.42
N ARG A 203 17.24 7.63 -6.23
CA ARG A 203 17.51 6.96 -4.95
C ARG A 203 16.65 5.72 -4.75
N ASP A 204 15.36 5.83 -5.07
CA ASP A 204 14.41 4.75 -4.89
C ASP A 204 14.61 3.65 -5.93
N THR A 205 15.02 4.00 -7.15
CA THR A 205 15.43 3.02 -8.18
C THR A 205 16.64 2.20 -7.73
N VAL A 206 17.67 2.86 -7.16
CA VAL A 206 18.87 2.15 -6.65
C VAL A 206 18.50 1.21 -5.50
N LYS A 207 17.65 1.66 -4.57
CA LYS A 207 17.16 0.83 -3.46
C LYS A 207 16.38 -0.38 -4.00
N PHE A 208 15.47 -0.15 -4.96
CA PHE A 208 14.71 -1.23 -5.59
C PHE A 208 15.62 -2.28 -6.24
N ILE A 209 16.62 -1.85 -7.04
CA ILE A 209 17.56 -2.79 -7.67
C ILE A 209 18.32 -3.59 -6.62
N LYS A 210 18.81 -2.94 -5.55
CA LYS A 210 19.50 -3.65 -4.46
C LYS A 210 18.60 -4.68 -3.77
N MET A 211 17.37 -4.31 -3.45
CA MET A 211 16.38 -5.22 -2.88
C MET A 211 16.10 -6.39 -3.83
N TRP A 212 15.86 -6.11 -5.12
CA TRP A 212 15.59 -7.12 -6.13
C TRP A 212 16.75 -8.12 -6.28
N LEU A 213 17.99 -7.65 -6.32
CA LEU A 213 19.18 -8.53 -6.35
C LEU A 213 19.28 -9.37 -5.08
N LYS A 214 19.04 -8.81 -3.90
CA LYS A 214 19.01 -9.54 -2.63
C LYS A 214 17.93 -10.62 -2.62
N SER A 215 16.82 -10.40 -3.33
CA SER A 215 15.69 -11.32 -3.34
C SER A 215 16.05 -12.72 -3.88
N PHE A 216 17.09 -12.85 -4.66
CA PHE A 216 17.56 -14.16 -5.16
C PHE A 216 18.12 -15.08 -4.06
N PHE A 217 18.41 -14.52 -2.89
CA PHE A 217 18.86 -15.26 -1.71
C PHE A 217 17.75 -15.48 -0.68
N TRP A 218 16.51 -15.07 -0.99
CA TRP A 218 15.35 -15.32 -0.14
C TRP A 218 14.83 -16.74 -0.43
N THR A 219 14.59 -17.48 0.64
CA THR A 219 14.06 -18.85 0.64
C THR A 219 12.64 -18.86 1.18
#